data_8a596c4e3c6a4362e0777666a317b5a5
#
_entry.id   8a596c4e3c6a4362e0777666a317b5a5
#
_cell.length_a   1.000
_cell.length_b   1.000
_cell.length_c   1.000
_cell.angle_alpha   90.00
_cell.angle_beta   90.00
_cell.angle_gamma   90.00
#
_symmetry.space_group_name_H-M   'P 1'
#
loop_
_entity.id
_entity.type
_entity.pdbx_description
1 polymer ?
#
loop_
_entity_poly.entity_id
_entity_poly.type
_entity_poly.pdbx_seq_one_letter_code
_entity_poly.pdbx_strand_id
1 'polypeptide(L)'
;MKLALIILAIVLTIIALVLIIGALLPRSHVASRQIILHRSAEEIYQTVRDFSAAPTWRSDLKRVEMIPTTDNHIQFREHGRHGAITYDLVEDQPGVRMVTRIADLNLGYSGTWTFAFTKEATGTRVQITEAGEVSNVLFRFMSRFVFGQSSTIEKYLIALGKKFGEDVSPQP
;
A
#
# COMPACT_ATOMS: atom_id res chain seq x y z
N MET A 1 -21.59 -39.32 13.73
CA MET A 1 -22.58 -38.24 13.39
C MET A 1 -22.54 -37.07 14.40
N LYS A 2 -22.72 -37.26 15.72
CA LYS A 2 -22.76 -36.14 16.71
C LYS A 2 -21.47 -35.28 16.68
N LEU A 3 -20.26 -35.87 16.65
CA LEU A 3 -19.00 -35.13 16.60
C LEU A 3 -18.88 -34.27 15.34
N ALA A 4 -19.27 -34.79 14.18
CA ALA A 4 -19.24 -34.00 12.92
C ALA A 4 -20.19 -32.79 12.96
N LEU A 5 -21.39 -32.96 13.58
CA LEU A 5 -22.34 -31.85 13.76
C LEU A 5 -21.79 -30.79 14.72
N ILE A 6 -21.12 -31.21 15.79
CA ILE A 6 -20.47 -30.28 16.74
C ILE A 6 -19.36 -29.49 16.04
N ILE A 7 -18.48 -30.16 15.30
CA ILE A 7 -17.41 -29.49 14.54
C ILE A 7 -18.01 -28.50 13.53
N LEU A 8 -19.03 -28.91 12.78
CA LEU A 8 -19.71 -28.03 11.82
C LEU A 8 -20.31 -26.79 12.53
N ALA A 9 -20.98 -26.98 13.67
CA ALA A 9 -21.56 -25.88 14.43
C ALA A 9 -20.48 -24.89 14.91
N ILE A 10 -19.34 -25.38 15.40
CA ILE A 10 -18.21 -24.55 15.82
C ILE A 10 -17.68 -23.73 14.64
N VAL A 11 -17.44 -24.37 13.48
CA VAL A 11 -16.94 -23.68 12.29
C VAL A 11 -17.91 -22.59 11.83
N LEU A 12 -19.19 -22.88 11.76
CA LEU A 12 -20.22 -21.89 11.38
C LEU A 12 -20.28 -20.72 12.38
N THR A 13 -20.13 -21.00 13.66
CA THR A 13 -20.08 -19.95 14.71
C THR A 13 -18.86 -19.04 14.52
N ILE A 14 -17.68 -19.61 14.26
CA ILE A 14 -16.46 -18.82 13.99
C ILE A 14 -16.64 -17.95 12.75
N ILE A 15 -17.16 -18.50 11.67
CA ILE A 15 -17.43 -17.72 10.44
C ILE A 15 -18.41 -16.58 10.73
N ALA A 16 -19.49 -16.85 11.44
CA ALA A 16 -20.46 -15.81 11.80
C ALA A 16 -19.83 -14.70 12.65
N LEU A 17 -19.01 -15.05 13.64
CA LEU A 17 -18.28 -14.08 14.46
C LEU A 17 -17.33 -13.21 13.63
N VAL A 18 -16.55 -13.81 12.72
CA VAL A 18 -15.65 -13.08 11.82
C VAL A 18 -16.44 -12.08 10.95
N LEU A 19 -17.57 -12.49 10.39
CA LEU A 19 -18.41 -11.62 9.58
C LEU A 19 -19.06 -10.50 10.40
N ILE A 20 -19.55 -10.79 11.60
CA ILE A 20 -20.13 -9.77 12.49
C ILE A 20 -19.07 -8.75 12.89
N ILE A 21 -17.91 -9.19 13.36
CA ILE A 21 -16.82 -8.29 13.74
C ILE A 21 -16.39 -7.45 12.53
N GLY A 22 -16.18 -8.09 11.37
CA GLY A 22 -15.82 -7.37 10.14
C GLY A 22 -16.87 -6.35 9.69
N ALA A 23 -18.16 -6.62 9.92
CA ALA A 23 -19.23 -5.67 9.61
C ALA A 23 -19.24 -4.45 10.52
N LEU A 24 -18.84 -4.62 11.78
CA LEU A 24 -18.75 -3.55 12.78
C LEU A 24 -17.47 -2.70 12.64
N LEU A 25 -16.44 -3.19 11.94
CA LEU A 25 -15.21 -2.43 11.72
C LEU A 25 -15.45 -1.25 10.77
N PRO A 26 -14.76 -0.10 10.99
CA PRO A 26 -14.77 1.02 10.06
C PRO A 26 -14.36 0.58 8.64
N ARG A 27 -15.00 1.16 7.63
CA ARG A 27 -14.63 0.93 6.22
C ARG A 27 -13.35 1.64 5.86
N SER A 28 -13.16 2.85 6.37
CA SER A 28 -11.98 3.68 6.12
C SER A 28 -10.91 3.46 7.19
N HIS A 29 -9.67 3.59 6.76
CA HIS A 29 -8.50 3.60 7.64
C HIS A 29 -7.45 4.56 7.11
N VAL A 30 -6.61 5.05 8.00
CA VAL A 30 -5.42 5.83 7.67
C VAL A 30 -4.24 5.17 8.37
N ALA A 31 -3.17 4.92 7.63
CA ALA A 31 -1.92 4.42 8.17
C ALA A 31 -0.77 5.27 7.61
N SER A 32 0.22 5.56 8.44
CA SER A 32 1.39 6.32 8.03
C SER A 32 2.65 5.69 8.58
N ARG A 33 3.74 5.73 7.80
CA ARG A 33 5.10 5.35 8.21
C ARG A 33 6.10 6.25 7.53
N GLN A 34 7.24 6.42 8.19
CA GLN A 34 8.31 7.28 7.71
C GLN A 34 9.68 6.65 7.94
N ILE A 35 10.65 7.07 7.13
CA ILE A 35 12.08 6.79 7.29
C ILE A 35 12.87 8.05 7.01
N ILE A 36 14.13 8.09 7.41
CA ILE A 36 15.10 9.10 6.98
C ILE A 36 16.14 8.41 6.09
N LEU A 37 16.40 8.98 4.92
CA LEU A 37 17.44 8.55 3.99
C LEU A 37 18.50 9.65 3.83
N HIS A 38 19.78 9.27 3.78
CA HIS A 38 20.91 10.20 3.60
C HIS A 38 21.11 10.57 2.12
N ARG A 39 20.01 11.01 1.50
CA ARG A 39 19.91 11.40 0.08
C ARG A 39 19.11 12.69 -0.05
N SER A 40 19.22 13.34 -1.19
CA SER A 40 18.40 14.52 -1.50
C SER A 40 16.93 14.13 -1.77
N ALA A 41 16.02 15.03 -1.49
CA ALA A 41 14.60 14.82 -1.76
C ALA A 41 14.34 14.56 -3.25
N GLU A 42 15.07 15.24 -4.12
CA GLU A 42 14.96 15.06 -5.57
C GLU A 42 15.41 13.68 -6.02
N GLU A 43 16.56 13.17 -5.53
CA GLU A 43 17.05 11.84 -5.89
C GLU A 43 16.08 10.73 -5.46
N ILE A 44 15.52 10.85 -4.25
CA ILE A 44 14.54 9.91 -3.73
C ILE A 44 13.24 10.00 -4.54
N TYR A 45 12.76 11.22 -4.79
CA TYR A 45 11.55 11.46 -5.57
C TYR A 45 11.68 10.84 -6.97
N GLN A 46 12.78 11.08 -7.69
CA GLN A 46 13.00 10.51 -9.03
C GLN A 46 13.00 8.98 -9.00
N THR A 47 13.57 8.37 -7.97
CA THR A 47 13.56 6.91 -7.79
C THR A 47 12.13 6.37 -7.58
N VAL A 48 11.33 7.04 -6.75
CA VAL A 48 9.94 6.65 -6.46
C VAL A 48 9.04 6.93 -7.67
N ARG A 49 9.30 8.03 -8.40
CA ARG A 49 8.54 8.48 -9.55
C ARG A 49 8.77 7.65 -10.82
N ASP A 50 9.91 6.98 -10.93
CA ASP A 50 10.17 6.04 -12.02
C ASP A 50 9.45 4.71 -11.75
N PHE A 51 8.14 4.71 -12.02
CA PHE A 51 7.30 3.54 -11.84
C PHE A 51 7.79 2.34 -12.66
N SER A 52 8.34 2.58 -13.84
CA SER A 52 8.82 1.51 -14.74
C SER A 52 10.02 0.77 -14.16
N ALA A 53 10.88 1.47 -13.42
CA ALA A 53 12.04 0.90 -12.75
C ALA A 53 11.70 0.25 -11.40
N ALA A 54 10.50 0.43 -10.83
CA ALA A 54 10.12 -0.09 -9.53
C ALA A 54 10.39 -1.60 -9.34
N PRO A 55 10.17 -2.49 -10.33
CA PRO A 55 10.47 -3.93 -10.18
C PRO A 55 11.96 -4.26 -9.97
N THR A 56 12.86 -3.34 -10.26
CA THR A 56 14.31 -3.54 -10.05
C THR A 56 14.73 -3.48 -8.58
N TRP A 57 13.90 -2.88 -7.72
CA TRP A 57 14.18 -2.72 -6.30
C TRP A 57 13.01 -3.14 -5.39
N ARG A 58 11.78 -3.28 -5.91
CA ARG A 58 10.62 -3.83 -5.21
C ARG A 58 10.41 -5.29 -5.58
N SER A 59 10.78 -6.20 -4.73
CA SER A 59 10.67 -7.65 -4.95
C SER A 59 9.23 -8.19 -4.94
N ASP A 60 8.26 -7.40 -4.48
CA ASP A 60 6.83 -7.70 -4.53
C ASP A 60 6.24 -7.53 -5.95
N LEU A 61 6.91 -6.79 -6.83
CA LEU A 61 6.50 -6.54 -8.19
C LEU A 61 7.21 -7.46 -9.19
N LYS A 62 6.48 -7.89 -10.21
CA LYS A 62 7.02 -8.62 -11.37
C LYS A 62 7.32 -7.67 -12.52
N ARG A 63 6.42 -6.73 -12.77
CA ARG A 63 6.54 -5.69 -13.80
C ARG A 63 5.60 -4.54 -13.49
N VAL A 64 5.88 -3.39 -14.09
CA VAL A 64 4.98 -2.24 -14.17
C VAL A 64 4.71 -1.94 -15.65
N GLU A 65 3.47 -1.63 -15.96
CA GLU A 65 3.00 -1.29 -17.30
C GLU A 65 2.45 0.14 -17.27
N MET A 66 3.04 1.02 -18.09
CA MET A 66 2.52 2.38 -18.27
C MET A 66 1.32 2.31 -19.21
N ILE A 67 0.19 2.87 -18.79
CA ILE A 67 -1.06 2.81 -19.55
C ILE A 67 -1.21 4.13 -20.31
N PRO A 68 -1.33 4.10 -21.66
CA PRO A 68 -1.63 5.31 -22.43
C PRO A 68 -2.99 5.89 -22.07
N THR A 69 -3.05 7.19 -21.83
CA THR A 69 -4.27 7.93 -21.52
C THR A 69 -4.51 9.04 -22.55
N THR A 70 -5.77 9.42 -22.78
CA THR A 70 -6.15 10.40 -23.81
C THR A 70 -5.96 11.84 -23.37
N ASP A 71 -5.88 12.09 -22.06
CA ASP A 71 -5.84 13.41 -21.41
C ASP A 71 -4.49 13.73 -20.75
N ASN A 72 -3.45 12.98 -21.12
CA ASN A 72 -2.08 13.12 -20.61
C ASN A 72 -1.93 12.92 -19.08
N HIS A 73 -2.95 12.39 -18.37
CA HIS A 73 -2.71 11.98 -17.02
C HIS A 73 -1.86 10.70 -16.99
N ILE A 74 -1.12 10.49 -15.91
CA ILE A 74 -0.23 9.35 -15.78
C ILE A 74 -1.00 8.23 -15.07
N GLN A 75 -1.14 7.12 -15.79
CA GLN A 75 -1.71 5.89 -15.28
C GLN A 75 -0.73 4.74 -15.46
N PHE A 76 -0.61 3.88 -14.44
CA PHE A 76 0.26 2.71 -14.50
C PHE A 76 -0.37 1.53 -13.78
N ARG A 77 0.03 0.32 -14.19
CA ARG A 77 -0.44 -0.94 -13.61
C ARG A 77 0.71 -1.72 -13.01
N GLU A 78 0.66 -1.95 -11.71
CA GLU A 78 1.59 -2.81 -10.99
C GLU A 78 1.12 -4.27 -11.04
N HIS A 79 1.98 -5.19 -11.51
CA HIS A 79 1.73 -6.61 -11.51
C HIS A 79 2.51 -7.27 -10.36
N GLY A 80 1.82 -7.60 -9.29
CA GLY A 80 2.37 -8.29 -8.12
C GLY A 80 2.18 -9.80 -8.15
N ARG A 81 2.41 -10.44 -6.99
CA ARG A 81 2.24 -11.90 -6.84
C ARG A 81 0.77 -12.32 -6.83
N HIS A 82 -0.12 -11.46 -6.36
CA HIS A 82 -1.54 -11.77 -6.11
C HIS A 82 -2.50 -11.07 -7.09
N GLY A 83 -1.98 -10.51 -8.16
CA GLY A 83 -2.79 -9.81 -9.16
C GLY A 83 -2.15 -8.55 -9.67
N ALA A 84 -2.93 -7.76 -10.37
CA ALA A 84 -2.53 -6.47 -10.90
C ALA A 84 -3.45 -5.38 -10.35
N ILE A 85 -2.89 -4.20 -10.08
CA ILE A 85 -3.62 -3.02 -9.60
C ILE A 85 -3.23 -1.84 -10.47
N THR A 86 -4.22 -1.09 -10.93
CA THR A 86 -4.04 0.12 -11.72
C THR A 86 -4.08 1.35 -10.81
N TYR A 87 -3.17 2.28 -11.04
CA TYR A 87 -3.05 3.52 -10.28
C TYR A 87 -3.07 4.73 -11.21
N ASP A 88 -3.71 5.80 -10.75
CA ASP A 88 -3.56 7.15 -11.29
C ASP A 88 -2.55 7.93 -10.46
N LEU A 89 -1.68 8.69 -11.11
CA LEU A 89 -0.93 9.76 -10.47
C LEU A 89 -1.82 11.00 -10.42
N VAL A 90 -2.27 11.39 -9.23
CA VAL A 90 -3.23 12.49 -9.05
C VAL A 90 -2.59 13.80 -8.58
N GLU A 91 -1.40 13.73 -8.00
CA GLU A 91 -0.60 14.90 -7.62
C GLU A 91 0.88 14.59 -7.83
N ASP A 92 1.63 15.53 -8.39
CA ASP A 92 3.03 15.37 -8.74
C ASP A 92 3.79 16.69 -8.53
N GLN A 93 4.38 16.86 -7.34
CA GLN A 93 5.20 18.01 -6.94
C GLN A 93 6.65 17.52 -6.70
N PRO A 94 7.56 17.67 -7.68
CA PRO A 94 8.91 17.14 -7.62
C PRO A 94 9.65 17.46 -6.32
N GLY A 95 10.19 16.43 -5.67
CA GLY A 95 10.94 16.54 -4.42
C GLY A 95 10.14 16.99 -3.19
N VAL A 96 8.83 17.17 -3.30
CA VAL A 96 7.96 17.66 -2.22
C VAL A 96 6.86 16.66 -1.89
N ARG A 97 6.03 16.34 -2.90
CA ARG A 97 4.84 15.51 -2.67
C ARG A 97 4.39 14.79 -3.94
N MET A 98 3.97 13.55 -3.79
CA MET A 98 3.36 12.75 -4.85
C MET A 98 2.16 12.00 -4.29
N VAL A 99 1.07 11.92 -5.04
CA VAL A 99 -0.12 11.16 -4.65
C VAL A 99 -0.53 10.22 -5.77
N THR A 100 -0.65 8.95 -5.43
CA THR A 100 -1.23 7.94 -6.32
C THR A 100 -2.57 7.46 -5.76
N ARG A 101 -3.49 7.10 -6.64
CA ARG A 101 -4.82 6.60 -6.30
C ARG A 101 -5.10 5.30 -7.05
N ILE A 102 -5.73 4.33 -6.39
CA ILE A 102 -6.23 3.11 -7.04
C ILE A 102 -7.33 3.50 -8.03
N ALA A 103 -7.14 3.16 -9.30
CA ALA A 103 -8.07 3.44 -10.40
C ALA A 103 -9.05 2.30 -10.64
N ASP A 104 -8.76 1.07 -10.20
CA ASP A 104 -9.62 -0.09 -10.38
C ASP A 104 -10.84 -0.03 -9.43
N LEU A 105 -12.05 0.06 -10.00
CA LEU A 105 -13.29 0.23 -9.23
C LEU A 105 -13.84 -1.08 -8.64
N ASN A 106 -13.39 -2.25 -9.10
CA ASN A 106 -13.98 -3.55 -8.77
C ASN A 106 -13.15 -4.39 -7.78
N LEU A 107 -12.16 -3.81 -7.10
CA LEU A 107 -11.29 -4.56 -6.19
C LEU A 107 -11.90 -4.83 -4.81
N GLY A 108 -13.03 -4.19 -4.47
CA GLY A 108 -13.60 -4.25 -3.11
C GLY A 108 -12.81 -3.46 -2.07
N TYR A 109 -11.80 -2.73 -2.51
CA TYR A 109 -11.04 -1.72 -1.76
C TYR A 109 -10.59 -0.60 -2.70
N SER A 110 -10.38 0.58 -2.15
CA SER A 110 -9.89 1.77 -2.83
C SER A 110 -8.96 2.55 -1.90
N GLY A 111 -8.26 3.52 -2.42
CA GLY A 111 -7.43 4.38 -1.57
C GLY A 111 -6.42 5.20 -2.33
N THR A 112 -5.72 6.02 -1.56
CA THR A 112 -4.61 6.86 -2.02
C THR A 112 -3.37 6.58 -1.20
N TRP A 113 -2.22 6.68 -1.84
CA TRP A 113 -0.92 6.78 -1.19
C TRP A 113 -0.36 8.16 -1.43
N THR A 114 -0.05 8.84 -0.33
CA THR A 114 0.63 10.13 -0.33
C THR A 114 2.07 9.93 0.09
N PHE A 115 3.00 10.32 -0.77
CA PHE A 115 4.43 10.41 -0.50
C PHE A 115 4.77 11.85 -0.19
N ALA A 116 5.37 12.12 0.95
CA ALA A 116 5.90 13.42 1.34
C ALA A 116 7.42 13.33 1.55
N PHE A 117 8.15 14.30 1.00
CA PHE A 117 9.59 14.39 1.08
C PHE A 117 9.97 15.67 1.82
N THR A 118 10.50 15.54 3.03
CA THR A 118 10.86 16.70 3.87
C THR A 118 12.36 16.70 4.13
N LYS A 119 13.02 17.79 3.78
CA LYS A 119 14.46 17.95 4.04
C LYS A 119 14.73 17.97 5.56
N GLU A 120 15.70 17.19 5.97
CA GLU A 120 16.20 17.09 7.34
C GLU A 120 17.69 17.50 7.39
N ALA A 121 18.22 17.64 8.60
CA ALA A 121 19.64 18.04 8.76
C ALA A 121 20.63 17.04 8.13
N THR A 122 20.28 15.74 8.13
CA THR A 122 21.17 14.66 7.67
C THR A 122 20.69 13.97 6.41
N GLY A 123 19.64 14.48 5.74
CA GLY A 123 19.08 13.84 4.55
C GLY A 123 17.64 14.25 4.28
N THR A 124 16.79 13.28 3.97
CA THR A 124 15.38 13.51 3.67
C THR A 124 14.51 12.53 4.43
N ARG A 125 13.50 13.03 5.11
CA ARG A 125 12.39 12.24 5.63
C ARG A 125 11.45 11.90 4.49
N VAL A 126 11.21 10.61 4.31
CA VAL A 126 10.21 10.07 3.39
C VAL A 126 9.06 9.53 4.24
N GLN A 127 7.90 10.13 4.12
CA GLN A 127 6.68 9.67 4.77
C GLN A 127 5.70 9.17 3.72
N ILE A 128 5.12 7.99 3.96
CA ILE A 128 4.02 7.46 3.16
C ILE A 128 2.79 7.38 4.05
N THR A 129 1.71 7.98 3.58
CA THR A 129 0.39 7.90 4.22
C THR A 129 -0.57 7.22 3.26
N GLU A 130 -1.17 6.13 3.71
CA GLU A 130 -2.26 5.44 3.04
C GLU A 130 -3.59 5.89 3.67
N ALA A 131 -4.50 6.37 2.83
CA ALA A 131 -5.90 6.57 3.18
C ALA A 131 -6.71 5.58 2.35
N GLY A 132 -7.16 4.51 2.99
CA GLY A 132 -7.83 3.38 2.35
C GLY A 132 -9.29 3.22 2.77
N GLU A 133 -10.08 2.63 1.88
CA GLU A 133 -11.44 2.17 2.14
C GLU A 133 -11.59 0.71 1.73
N VAL A 134 -12.17 -0.12 2.59
CA VAL A 134 -12.40 -1.54 2.35
C VAL A 134 -13.88 -1.85 2.46
N SER A 135 -14.52 -2.17 1.34
CA SER A 135 -15.95 -2.49 1.27
C SER A 135 -16.24 -3.92 1.74
N ASN A 136 -15.34 -4.86 1.45
CA ASN A 136 -15.53 -6.27 1.77
C ASN A 136 -15.34 -6.54 3.27
N VAL A 137 -16.36 -7.12 3.90
CA VAL A 137 -16.44 -7.40 5.35
C VAL A 137 -15.31 -8.33 5.83
N LEU A 138 -15.08 -9.43 5.10
CA LEU A 138 -14.03 -10.39 5.45
C LEU A 138 -12.65 -9.75 5.30
N PHE A 139 -12.44 -8.96 4.25
CA PHE A 139 -11.18 -8.28 4.01
C PHE A 139 -10.89 -7.22 5.09
N ARG A 140 -11.93 -6.52 5.61
CA ARG A 140 -11.78 -5.61 6.78
C ARG A 140 -11.26 -6.35 8.01
N PHE A 141 -11.85 -7.50 8.32
CA PHE A 141 -11.37 -8.34 9.43
C PHE A 141 -9.91 -8.76 9.24
N MET A 142 -9.58 -9.28 8.05
CA MET A 142 -8.23 -9.76 7.72
C MET A 142 -7.19 -8.63 7.76
N SER A 143 -7.49 -7.45 7.20
CA SER A 143 -6.57 -6.30 7.20
C SER A 143 -6.31 -5.78 8.62
N ARG A 144 -7.31 -5.83 9.51
CA ARG A 144 -7.19 -5.34 10.88
C ARG A 144 -6.41 -6.29 11.79
N PHE A 145 -6.68 -7.60 11.69
CA PHE A 145 -6.20 -8.57 12.69
C PHE A 145 -5.12 -9.52 12.20
N VAL A 146 -4.97 -9.70 10.89
CA VAL A 146 -4.03 -10.67 10.31
C VAL A 146 -2.87 -9.99 9.59
N PHE A 147 -3.14 -9.06 8.68
CA PHE A 147 -2.10 -8.47 7.83
C PHE A 147 -1.46 -7.22 8.42
N GLY A 148 -2.19 -6.45 9.25
CA GLY A 148 -1.78 -5.12 9.70
C GLY A 148 -1.97 -4.06 8.61
N GLN A 149 -2.45 -2.88 8.99
CA GLN A 149 -2.78 -1.80 8.06
C GLN A 149 -1.56 -1.08 7.48
N SER A 150 -0.39 -1.19 8.14
CA SER A 150 0.84 -0.50 7.72
C SER A 150 1.88 -1.40 7.06
N SER A 151 1.64 -2.71 7.00
CA SER A 151 2.67 -3.67 6.57
C SER A 151 3.13 -3.46 5.12
N THR A 152 2.25 -2.98 4.25
CA THR A 152 2.58 -2.68 2.85
C THR A 152 3.50 -1.47 2.75
N ILE A 153 3.19 -0.41 3.52
CA ILE A 153 4.01 0.80 3.60
C ILE A 153 5.41 0.46 4.15
N GLU A 154 5.46 -0.33 5.22
CA GLU A 154 6.73 -0.74 5.85
C GLU A 154 7.63 -1.50 4.88
N LYS A 155 7.08 -2.46 4.14
CA LYS A 155 7.81 -3.21 3.10
C LYS A 155 8.33 -2.31 1.99
N TYR A 156 7.51 -1.35 1.56
CA TYR A 156 7.90 -0.37 0.55
C TYR A 156 9.09 0.48 1.03
N LEU A 157 9.00 1.05 2.24
CA LEU A 157 10.05 1.90 2.81
C LEU A 157 11.35 1.13 3.04
N ILE A 158 11.27 -0.14 3.50
CA ILE A 158 12.45 -1.01 3.64
C ILE A 158 13.09 -1.29 2.27
N ALA A 159 12.28 -1.54 1.24
CA ALA A 159 12.80 -1.76 -0.11
C ALA A 159 13.46 -0.49 -0.67
N LEU A 160 12.88 0.68 -0.40
CA LEU A 160 13.45 1.97 -0.79
C LEU A 160 14.78 2.24 -0.08
N GLY A 161 14.87 1.98 1.24
CA GLY A 161 16.14 2.07 1.97
C GLY A 161 17.23 1.18 1.34
N LYS A 162 16.90 -0.08 1.08
CA LYS A 162 17.83 -1.03 0.43
C LYS A 162 18.26 -0.59 -0.97
N LYS A 163 17.38 0.07 -1.74
CA LYS A 163 17.72 0.64 -3.04
C LYS A 163 18.86 1.66 -2.94
N PHE A 164 18.92 2.40 -1.83
CA PHE A 164 19.99 3.37 -1.54
C PHE A 164 21.14 2.81 -0.70
N GLY A 165 21.15 1.50 -0.42
CA GLY A 165 22.18 0.84 0.40
C GLY A 165 22.05 1.14 1.89
N GLU A 166 20.87 1.55 2.36
CA GLU A 166 20.59 1.91 3.74
C GLU A 166 19.65 0.89 4.40
N ASP A 167 20.02 0.39 5.58
CA ASP A 167 19.12 -0.40 6.42
C ASP A 167 18.28 0.56 7.27
N VAL A 168 16.97 0.53 7.07
CA VAL A 168 16.03 1.43 7.70
C VAL A 168 14.95 0.68 8.49
N SER A 169 14.45 1.30 9.56
CA SER A 169 13.32 0.82 10.34
C SER A 169 12.19 1.84 10.24
N PRO A 170 11.09 1.54 9.53
CA PRO A 170 9.96 2.45 9.43
C PRO A 170 9.37 2.80 10.79
N GLN A 171 9.15 4.10 11.04
CA GLN A 171 8.57 4.63 12.26
C GLN A 171 7.13 5.12 12.01
N PRO A 172 6.26 5.15 13.04
CA PRO A 172 4.92 5.74 12.94
C PRO A 172 4.92 7.19 12.47
#